data_5e918660e8e044d4c0fcb48df2c91566
#
_entry.id   5e918660e8e044d4c0fcb48df2c91566
#
_cell.length_a   1.000
_cell.length_b   1.000
_cell.length_c   1.000
_cell.angle_alpha   90.00
_cell.angle_beta   90.00
_cell.angle_gamma   90.00
#
_symmetry.space_group_name_H-M   'P 1'
#
loop_
_entity.id
_entity.type
_entity.pdbx_description
1 polymer ?
#
loop_
_entity_poly.entity_id
_entity_poly.type
_entity_poly.pdbx_seq_one_letter_code
_entity_poly.pdbx_strand_id
1 'polypeptide(L)'
;MWYAVVEQQREWMRAWRAATCHAFDVWPAATLAHAASSCYDDLFEPLLGPAVAPPRFEIGRPAIDERIVACTPFCQLRRFARDDARRTVLLCAPLAGHAAVMMRETVEALLADGDVCVTDWVNARDVPLAAGRFGLDEYVATLDGFVDALARDERPLHVVAVCQATVPALAALALRAARGLAPPA
;
A
#
# COMPACT_ATOMS: atom_id res chain seq x y z
N MET A 1 -0.49 19.59 -14.82
CA MET A 1 -1.07 19.52 -16.19
C MET A 1 -0.45 18.38 -17.02
N TRP A 2 0.87 18.28 -17.18
CA TRP A 2 1.53 17.20 -17.93
C TRP A 2 1.26 15.79 -17.40
N TYR A 3 1.24 15.61 -16.08
CA TYR A 3 1.00 14.30 -15.45
C TYR A 3 -0.38 13.72 -15.82
N ALA A 4 -1.42 14.55 -15.82
CA ALA A 4 -2.77 14.11 -16.19
C ALA A 4 -2.86 13.65 -17.66
N VAL A 5 -2.12 14.32 -18.55
CA VAL A 5 -2.07 13.95 -19.98
C VAL A 5 -1.36 12.60 -20.16
N VAL A 6 -0.22 12.40 -19.48
CA VAL A 6 0.54 11.15 -19.53
C VAL A 6 -0.29 10.00 -18.97
N GLU A 7 -1.02 10.22 -17.90
CA GLU A 7 -1.85 9.18 -17.29
C GLU A 7 -3.07 8.82 -18.13
N GLN A 8 -3.72 9.82 -18.71
CA GLN A 8 -4.82 9.60 -19.66
C GLN A 8 -4.33 8.80 -20.88
N GLN A 9 -3.12 9.10 -21.36
CA GLN A 9 -2.50 8.36 -22.46
C GLN A 9 -2.19 6.91 -22.08
N ARG A 10 -1.73 6.67 -20.83
CA ARG A 10 -1.53 5.33 -20.29
C ARG A 10 -2.83 4.55 -20.16
N GLU A 11 -3.89 5.18 -19.66
CA GLU A 11 -5.21 4.54 -19.54
C GLU A 11 -5.78 4.17 -20.93
N TRP A 12 -5.63 5.07 -21.88
CA TRP A 12 -6.04 4.81 -23.26
C TRP A 12 -5.27 3.63 -23.89
N MET A 13 -3.95 3.58 -23.69
CA MET A 13 -3.12 2.48 -24.18
C MET A 13 -3.46 1.15 -23.49
N ARG A 14 -3.77 1.16 -22.18
CA ARG A 14 -4.22 -0.04 -21.48
C ARG A 14 -5.56 -0.55 -22.02
N ALA A 15 -6.51 0.35 -22.25
CA ALA A 15 -7.81 0.00 -22.80
C ALA A 15 -7.68 -0.55 -24.22
N TRP A 16 -6.84 0.07 -25.06
CA TRP A 16 -6.56 -0.38 -26.41
C TRP A 16 -5.90 -1.76 -26.43
N ARG A 17 -4.93 -2.00 -25.55
CA ARG A 17 -4.28 -3.30 -25.36
C ARG A 17 -5.29 -4.37 -24.96
N ALA A 18 -6.14 -4.11 -23.97
CA ALA A 18 -7.17 -5.07 -23.54
C ALA A 18 -8.13 -5.42 -24.69
N ALA A 19 -8.52 -4.44 -25.47
CA ALA A 19 -9.38 -4.66 -26.64
C ALA A 19 -8.69 -5.47 -27.75
N THR A 20 -7.39 -5.23 -28.00
CA THR A 20 -6.64 -5.95 -29.05
C THR A 20 -6.30 -7.37 -28.62
N CYS A 21 -5.94 -7.62 -27.36
CA CYS A 21 -5.71 -8.98 -26.87
C CYS A 21 -6.97 -9.85 -27.03
N HIS A 22 -8.14 -9.33 -26.70
CA HIS A 22 -9.40 -10.06 -26.92
C HIS A 22 -9.71 -10.34 -28.39
N ALA A 23 -9.33 -9.45 -29.29
CA ALA A 23 -9.53 -9.65 -30.73
C ALA A 23 -8.59 -10.73 -31.31
N PHE A 24 -7.41 -10.92 -30.75
CA PHE A 24 -6.43 -11.91 -31.18
C PHE A 24 -6.70 -13.32 -30.66
N ASP A 25 -7.36 -13.47 -29.50
CA ASP A 25 -7.76 -14.78 -28.96
C ASP A 25 -8.76 -15.55 -29.87
N VAL A 26 -9.41 -14.86 -30.77
CA VAL A 26 -10.42 -15.42 -31.70
C VAL A 26 -9.84 -15.83 -33.06
N TRP A 27 -8.55 -15.56 -33.34
CA TRP A 27 -7.96 -15.80 -34.66
C TRP A 27 -7.00 -17.00 -34.64
N PRO A 28 -7.03 -17.89 -35.69
CA PRO A 28 -6.20 -19.10 -35.74
C PRO A 28 -4.69 -18.88 -35.92
N ALA A 29 -4.22 -17.62 -36.00
CA ALA A 29 -2.80 -17.25 -36.01
C ALA A 29 -2.23 -16.88 -34.63
N ALA A 30 -2.83 -17.39 -33.58
CA ALA A 30 -2.58 -17.05 -32.16
C ALA A 30 -1.10 -17.16 -31.71
N THR A 31 -0.30 -18.04 -32.30
CA THR A 31 1.09 -18.23 -31.87
C THR A 31 2.03 -17.07 -32.23
N LEU A 32 1.86 -16.45 -33.39
CA LEU A 32 2.64 -15.27 -33.80
C LEU A 32 2.15 -13.99 -33.09
N ALA A 33 0.84 -13.90 -32.85
CA ALA A 33 0.25 -12.81 -32.10
C ALA A 33 0.66 -12.84 -30.61
N HIS A 34 0.76 -14.01 -30.00
CA HIS A 34 1.26 -14.16 -28.63
C HIS A 34 2.74 -13.74 -28.48
N ALA A 35 3.59 -14.13 -29.43
CA ALA A 35 5.00 -13.73 -29.43
C ALA A 35 5.17 -12.22 -29.64
N ALA A 36 4.37 -11.61 -30.50
CA ALA A 36 4.36 -10.16 -30.70
C ALA A 36 3.81 -9.41 -29.49
N SER A 37 2.76 -9.93 -28.83
CA SER A 37 2.18 -9.38 -27.61
C SER A 37 3.18 -9.42 -26.46
N SER A 38 3.88 -10.54 -26.23
CA SER A 38 4.90 -10.67 -25.19
C SER A 38 6.05 -9.69 -25.40
N CYS A 39 6.55 -9.54 -26.63
CA CYS A 39 7.60 -8.58 -26.93
C CYS A 39 7.15 -7.13 -26.75
N TYR A 40 5.87 -6.85 -27.02
CA TYR A 40 5.26 -5.54 -26.80
C TYR A 40 5.09 -5.25 -25.30
N ASP A 41 4.71 -6.25 -24.52
CA ASP A 41 4.56 -6.16 -23.07
C ASP A 41 5.91 -5.84 -22.40
N ASP A 42 6.96 -6.56 -22.75
CA ASP A 42 8.31 -6.34 -22.20
C ASP A 42 8.88 -4.95 -22.55
N LEU A 43 8.54 -4.41 -23.72
CA LEU A 43 9.02 -3.09 -24.15
C LEU A 43 8.24 -1.94 -23.53
N PHE A 44 6.94 -2.09 -23.29
CA PHE A 44 6.05 -1.03 -22.85
C PHE A 44 5.65 -1.12 -21.38
N GLU A 45 5.83 -2.26 -20.70
CA GLU A 45 5.55 -2.40 -19.27
C GLU A 45 6.25 -1.35 -18.41
N PRO A 46 7.56 -1.04 -18.62
CA PRO A 46 8.22 0.03 -17.86
C PRO A 46 7.59 1.42 -18.07
N LEU A 47 7.00 1.66 -19.24
CA LEU A 47 6.36 2.93 -19.60
C LEU A 47 4.91 3.03 -19.15
N LEU A 48 4.20 1.89 -19.15
CA LEU A 48 2.78 1.83 -18.82
C LEU A 48 2.54 1.66 -17.31
N GLY A 49 3.57 1.27 -16.54
CA GLY A 49 3.43 0.86 -15.16
C GLY A 49 2.59 -0.41 -15.03
N PRO A 50 2.38 -0.93 -13.84
CA PRO A 50 1.64 -2.17 -13.64
C PRO A 50 0.25 -2.07 -14.26
N ALA A 51 -0.03 -2.96 -15.21
CA ALA A 51 -1.27 -2.98 -16.00
C ALA A 51 -2.49 -3.48 -15.21
N VAL A 52 -2.30 -3.88 -13.97
CA VAL A 52 -3.31 -4.56 -13.14
C VAL A 52 -3.58 -3.72 -11.91
N ALA A 53 -4.82 -3.76 -11.42
CA ALA A 53 -5.15 -3.29 -10.09
C ALA A 53 -4.06 -3.74 -9.12
N PRO A 54 -3.61 -2.88 -8.19
CA PRO A 54 -2.55 -3.22 -7.28
C PRO A 54 -2.83 -4.60 -6.69
N PRO A 55 -1.86 -5.51 -6.67
CA PRO A 55 -2.08 -6.83 -6.14
C PRO A 55 -2.66 -6.68 -4.74
N ARG A 56 -3.73 -7.40 -4.46
CA ARG A 56 -4.30 -7.43 -3.12
C ARG A 56 -3.24 -7.93 -2.17
N PHE A 57 -3.17 -7.31 -1.02
CA PHE A 57 -2.24 -7.71 0.02
C PHE A 57 -2.75 -9.01 0.64
N GLU A 58 -2.56 -10.14 -0.03
CA GLU A 58 -2.96 -11.44 0.47
C GLU A 58 -1.70 -12.21 0.87
N ILE A 59 -1.55 -12.48 2.15
CA ILE A 59 -0.48 -13.35 2.66
C ILE A 59 -0.97 -14.81 2.73
N GLY A 60 -1.95 -15.21 2.02
CA GLY A 60 -2.39 -16.56 1.69
C GLY A 60 -2.11 -17.72 2.68
N ARG A 61 -1.85 -17.42 3.95
CA ARG A 61 -1.63 -18.43 5.00
C ARG A 61 -2.89 -18.58 5.83
N PRO A 62 -3.47 -19.76 5.93
CA PRO A 62 -4.76 -20.00 6.64
C PRO A 62 -4.75 -19.59 8.13
N ALA A 63 -3.57 -19.41 8.74
CA ALA A 63 -3.42 -19.02 10.14
C ALA A 63 -3.27 -17.51 10.36
N ILE A 64 -3.45 -16.68 9.33
CA ILE A 64 -3.32 -15.22 9.42
C ILE A 64 -4.66 -14.59 9.11
N ASP A 65 -5.23 -13.91 10.12
CA ASP A 65 -6.44 -13.09 9.95
C ASP A 65 -6.06 -11.72 9.40
N GLU A 66 -6.58 -11.40 8.22
CA GLU A 66 -6.35 -10.12 7.55
C GLU A 66 -7.60 -9.25 7.66
N ARG A 67 -7.45 -8.04 8.24
CA ARG A 67 -8.56 -7.09 8.39
C ARG A 67 -8.10 -5.64 8.40
N ILE A 68 -8.98 -4.73 7.98
CA ILE A 68 -8.80 -3.29 8.17
C ILE A 68 -9.23 -2.93 9.58
N VAL A 69 -8.35 -2.33 10.37
CA VAL A 69 -8.61 -1.98 11.78
C VAL A 69 -8.82 -0.48 12.00
N ALA A 70 -8.38 0.35 11.07
CA ALA A 70 -8.65 1.78 11.06
C ALA A 70 -8.64 2.29 9.61
N CYS A 71 -9.35 3.38 9.35
CA CYS A 71 -9.46 3.96 8.03
C CYS A 71 -9.52 5.49 8.12
N THR A 72 -8.78 6.15 7.23
CA THR A 72 -8.90 7.56 6.92
C THR A 72 -9.19 7.71 5.42
N PRO A 73 -9.57 8.88 4.91
CA PRO A 73 -9.75 9.06 3.48
C PRO A 73 -8.51 8.75 2.64
N PHE A 74 -7.32 8.86 3.22
CA PHE A 74 -6.04 8.74 2.53
C PHE A 74 -5.30 7.44 2.84
N CYS A 75 -5.64 6.75 3.94
CA CYS A 75 -4.89 5.58 4.40
C CYS A 75 -5.79 4.60 5.15
N GLN A 76 -5.60 3.32 4.88
CA GLN A 76 -6.16 2.23 5.66
C GLN A 76 -5.07 1.62 6.54
N LEU A 77 -5.40 1.25 7.77
CA LEU A 77 -4.53 0.46 8.62
C LEU A 77 -4.96 -1.01 8.51
N ARG A 78 -4.15 -1.80 7.83
CA ARG A 78 -4.39 -3.22 7.58
C ARG A 78 -3.61 -4.06 8.57
N ARG A 79 -4.31 -4.89 9.33
CA ARG A 79 -3.73 -5.79 10.33
C ARG A 79 -3.67 -7.22 9.79
N PHE A 80 -2.52 -7.83 9.95
CA PHE A 80 -2.27 -9.25 9.81
C PHE A 80 -2.07 -9.82 11.21
N ALA A 81 -3.05 -10.57 11.69
CA ALA A 81 -3.08 -11.08 13.05
C ALA A 81 -2.74 -12.56 13.10
N ARG A 82 -2.05 -12.95 14.17
CA ARG A 82 -1.75 -14.34 14.52
C ARG A 82 -2.32 -14.64 15.92
N ASP A 83 -2.78 -15.86 16.13
CA ASP A 83 -3.36 -16.27 17.42
C ASP A 83 -2.35 -16.23 18.57
N ASP A 84 -1.06 -16.44 18.28
CA ASP A 84 0.04 -16.52 19.24
C ASP A 84 0.89 -15.23 19.35
N ALA A 85 0.42 -14.13 18.78
CA ALA A 85 1.17 -12.87 18.75
C ALA A 85 1.36 -12.27 20.15
N ARG A 86 2.61 -11.98 20.49
CA ARG A 86 2.99 -11.37 21.80
C ARG A 86 3.19 -9.87 21.72
N ARG A 87 3.29 -9.30 20.52
CA ARG A 87 3.52 -7.88 20.27
C ARG A 87 2.77 -7.46 19.01
N THR A 88 2.59 -6.16 18.87
CA THR A 88 2.05 -5.55 17.65
C THR A 88 3.12 -4.65 17.03
N VAL A 89 3.30 -4.75 15.73
CA VAL A 89 4.21 -3.89 14.95
C VAL A 89 3.39 -2.99 14.05
N LEU A 90 3.53 -1.66 14.20
CA LEU A 90 3.05 -0.69 13.23
C LEU A 90 4.12 -0.49 12.17
N LEU A 91 3.89 -1.00 10.97
CA LEU A 91 4.75 -0.81 9.81
C LEU A 91 4.26 0.38 8.99
N CYS A 92 4.99 1.49 9.08
CA CYS A 92 4.71 2.68 8.30
C CYS A 92 5.33 2.55 6.92
N ALA A 93 4.51 2.25 5.91
CA ALA A 93 4.93 2.16 4.52
C ALA A 93 5.09 3.56 3.90
N PRO A 94 6.00 3.74 2.92
CA PRO A 94 6.15 5.01 2.21
C PRO A 94 4.93 5.31 1.34
N LEU A 95 4.70 6.58 1.04
CA LEU A 95 3.66 7.01 0.09
C LEU A 95 3.96 6.59 -1.36
N ALA A 96 5.24 6.37 -1.68
CA ALA A 96 5.67 5.97 -2.99
C ALA A 96 5.37 4.48 -3.22
N GLY A 97 4.58 4.20 -4.26
CA GLY A 97 4.20 2.85 -4.63
C GLY A 97 3.02 2.29 -3.82
N HIS A 98 2.71 1.02 -4.05
CA HIS A 98 1.65 0.33 -3.32
C HIS A 98 2.26 -0.48 -2.17
N ALA A 99 1.73 -0.31 -0.97
CA ALA A 99 2.17 -1.03 0.23
C ALA A 99 2.19 -2.55 0.01
N ALA A 100 1.20 -3.08 -0.69
CA ALA A 100 1.09 -4.50 -1.02
C ALA A 100 2.30 -5.06 -1.78
N VAL A 101 2.86 -4.29 -2.72
CA VAL A 101 4.01 -4.73 -3.53
C VAL A 101 5.32 -4.54 -2.77
N MET A 102 5.48 -3.37 -2.14
CA MET A 102 6.77 -2.97 -1.56
C MET A 102 7.02 -3.59 -0.19
N MET A 103 5.96 -3.84 0.60
CA MET A 103 6.09 -4.23 2.01
C MET A 103 5.78 -5.71 2.27
N ARG A 104 5.43 -6.48 1.26
CA ARG A 104 5.01 -7.88 1.44
C ARG A 104 6.04 -8.71 2.19
N GLU A 105 7.28 -8.74 1.70
CA GLU A 105 8.36 -9.51 2.33
C GLU A 105 8.67 -9.00 3.75
N THR A 106 8.58 -7.68 3.96
CA THR A 106 8.78 -7.08 5.28
C THR A 106 7.67 -7.49 6.24
N VAL A 107 6.41 -7.49 5.80
CA VAL A 107 5.28 -7.98 6.61
C VAL A 107 5.45 -9.46 6.94
N GLU A 108 5.79 -10.29 5.96
CA GLU A 108 6.01 -11.73 6.15
C GLU A 108 7.14 -12.01 7.16
N ALA A 109 8.23 -11.22 7.11
CA ALA A 109 9.33 -11.33 8.05
C ALA A 109 8.92 -10.92 9.47
N LEU A 110 8.21 -9.79 9.62
CA LEU A 110 7.76 -9.28 10.92
C LEU A 110 6.66 -10.14 11.56
N LEU A 111 5.87 -10.83 10.75
CA LEU A 111 4.86 -11.78 11.23
C LEU A 111 5.47 -12.97 12.00
N ALA A 112 6.76 -13.25 11.84
CA ALA A 112 7.43 -14.26 12.66
C ALA A 112 7.41 -13.90 14.15
N ASP A 113 7.38 -12.60 14.47
CA ASP A 113 7.52 -12.08 15.83
C ASP A 113 6.22 -11.55 16.46
N GLY A 114 5.21 -11.26 15.67
CA GLY A 114 3.96 -10.68 16.19
C GLY A 114 2.94 -10.32 15.12
N ASP A 115 1.88 -9.63 15.52
CA ASP A 115 0.93 -9.02 14.60
C ASP A 115 1.57 -7.85 13.86
N VAL A 116 1.24 -7.68 12.60
CA VAL A 116 1.72 -6.56 11.79
C VAL A 116 0.54 -5.72 11.33
N CYS A 117 0.59 -4.43 11.64
CA CYS A 117 -0.35 -3.44 11.13
C CYS A 117 0.39 -2.55 10.13
N VAL A 118 0.03 -2.60 8.85
CA VAL A 118 0.69 -1.82 7.81
C VAL A 118 -0.20 -0.67 7.34
N THR A 119 0.42 0.50 7.13
CA THR A 119 -0.25 1.63 6.48
C THR A 119 -0.40 1.34 4.99
N ASP A 120 -1.64 1.22 4.51
CA ASP A 120 -1.99 0.99 3.11
C ASP A 120 -2.58 2.29 2.54
N TRP A 121 -1.75 3.00 1.77
CA TRP A 121 -2.09 4.33 1.26
C TRP A 121 -3.03 4.23 0.06
N VAL A 122 -4.14 4.94 0.14
CA VAL A 122 -5.09 5.08 -0.97
C VAL A 122 -4.44 5.90 -2.07
N ASN A 123 -4.68 5.51 -3.32
CA ASN A 123 -4.24 6.32 -4.45
C ASN A 123 -4.89 7.71 -4.35
N ALA A 124 -4.06 8.76 -4.29
CA ALA A 124 -4.53 10.13 -4.10
C ALA A 124 -5.52 10.60 -5.19
N ARG A 125 -5.52 9.96 -6.35
CA ARG A 125 -6.50 10.22 -7.43
C ARG A 125 -7.90 9.74 -7.10
N ASP A 126 -8.01 8.71 -6.25
CA ASP A 126 -9.28 8.10 -5.88
C ASP A 126 -9.89 8.78 -4.64
N VAL A 127 -9.12 9.66 -3.99
CA VAL A 127 -9.59 10.43 -2.83
C VAL A 127 -10.40 11.66 -3.31
N PRO A 128 -11.66 11.78 -2.87
CA PRO A 128 -12.49 12.94 -3.25
C PRO A 128 -11.88 14.26 -2.73
N LEU A 129 -11.95 15.32 -3.51
CA LEU A 129 -11.48 16.64 -3.10
C LEU A 129 -12.16 17.14 -1.81
N ALA A 130 -13.38 16.71 -1.55
CA ALA A 130 -14.11 17.01 -0.32
C ALA A 130 -13.47 16.42 0.95
N ALA A 131 -12.58 15.44 0.82
CA ALA A 131 -11.80 14.88 1.93
C ALA A 131 -10.71 15.84 2.44
N GLY A 132 -10.47 16.94 1.74
CA GLY A 132 -9.51 17.97 2.10
C GLY A 132 -8.14 17.73 1.48
N ARG A 133 -7.13 18.43 2.03
CA ARG A 133 -5.74 18.29 1.61
C ARG A 133 -5.03 17.20 2.40
N PHE A 134 -3.93 16.71 1.83
CA PHE A 134 -3.01 15.81 2.51
C PHE A 134 -1.58 16.33 2.34
N GLY A 135 -0.96 16.69 3.44
CA GLY A 135 0.43 17.13 3.52
C GLY A 135 1.16 16.45 4.67
N LEU A 136 2.26 17.03 5.11
CA LEU A 136 3.07 16.46 6.18
C LEU A 136 2.28 16.44 7.51
N ASP A 137 1.51 17.48 7.81
CA ASP A 137 0.75 17.58 9.05
C ASP A 137 -0.34 16.49 9.13
N GLU A 138 -1.05 16.26 8.03
CA GLU A 138 -2.07 15.23 7.94
C GLU A 138 -1.44 13.83 7.97
N TYR A 139 -0.24 13.67 7.41
CA TYR A 139 0.51 12.41 7.51
C TYR A 139 0.89 12.12 8.95
N VAL A 140 1.50 13.08 9.64
CA VAL A 140 1.86 12.97 11.06
C VAL A 140 0.63 12.66 11.92
N ALA A 141 -0.47 13.39 11.72
CA ALA A 141 -1.72 13.17 12.44
C ALA A 141 -2.32 11.77 12.18
N THR A 142 -2.21 11.27 10.95
CA THR A 142 -2.68 9.93 10.59
C THR A 142 -1.89 8.86 11.36
N LEU A 143 -0.55 8.96 11.39
CA LEU A 143 0.30 8.01 12.10
C LEU A 143 0.09 8.10 13.64
N ASP A 144 -0.04 9.31 14.19
CA ASP A 144 -0.35 9.51 15.61
C ASP A 144 -1.67 8.84 15.99
N GLY A 145 -2.72 9.01 15.17
CA GLY A 145 -4.00 8.35 15.36
C GLY A 145 -3.94 6.82 15.28
N PHE A 146 -3.10 6.28 14.40
CA PHE A 146 -2.89 4.83 14.33
C PHE A 146 -2.12 4.29 15.54
N VAL A 147 -1.13 5.03 16.04
CA VAL A 147 -0.46 4.68 17.30
C VAL A 147 -1.47 4.68 18.45
N ASP A 148 -2.36 5.68 18.53
CA ASP A 148 -3.42 5.72 19.56
C ASP A 148 -4.39 4.54 19.43
N ALA A 149 -4.77 4.18 18.23
CA ALA A 149 -5.66 3.04 17.99
C ALA A 149 -5.05 1.72 18.44
N LEU A 150 -3.75 1.52 18.18
CA LEU A 150 -3.03 0.30 18.51
C LEU A 150 -2.55 0.25 19.96
N ALA A 151 -2.27 1.39 20.57
CA ALA A 151 -1.86 1.47 21.99
C ALA A 151 -2.96 1.05 22.99
N ARG A 152 -4.19 0.87 22.51
CA ARG A 152 -5.30 0.33 23.32
C ARG A 152 -5.22 -1.18 23.52
N ASP A 153 -4.45 -1.87 22.68
CA ASP A 153 -4.14 -3.28 22.89
C ASP A 153 -3.15 -3.40 24.08
N GLU A 154 -3.33 -4.40 24.92
CA GLU A 154 -2.45 -4.64 26.07
C GLU A 154 -1.03 -5.09 25.67
N ARG A 155 -0.83 -5.35 24.40
CA ARG A 155 0.44 -5.84 23.86
C ARG A 155 1.41 -4.70 23.59
N PRO A 156 2.73 -4.93 23.78
CA PRO A 156 3.74 -3.94 23.38
C PRO A 156 3.63 -3.56 21.91
N LEU A 157 3.61 -2.26 21.64
CA LEU A 157 3.56 -1.70 20.30
C LEU A 157 4.97 -1.26 19.87
N HIS A 158 5.44 -1.78 18.75
CA HIS A 158 6.67 -1.34 18.09
C HIS A 158 6.34 -0.59 16.81
N VAL A 159 7.14 0.42 16.47
CA VAL A 159 6.97 1.19 15.23
C VAL A 159 8.18 0.97 14.33
N VAL A 160 7.91 0.52 13.11
CA VAL A 160 8.91 0.38 12.05
C VAL A 160 8.50 1.30 10.91
N ALA A 161 9.37 2.22 10.52
CA ALA A 161 9.10 3.15 9.43
C ALA A 161 10.11 2.97 8.30
N VAL A 162 9.63 2.94 7.06
CA VAL A 162 10.45 2.66 5.89
C VAL A 162 10.54 3.88 4.99
N CYS A 163 11.79 4.23 4.59
CA CYS A 163 12.09 5.27 3.62
C CYS A 163 11.44 6.62 4.02
N GLN A 164 10.60 7.17 3.16
CA GLN A 164 9.92 8.46 3.36
C GLN A 164 9.06 8.50 4.65
N ALA A 165 8.50 7.38 5.06
CA ALA A 165 7.65 7.31 6.25
C ALA A 165 8.41 7.57 7.57
N THR A 166 9.75 7.51 7.56
CA THR A 166 10.58 7.75 8.75
C THR A 166 10.41 9.16 9.30
N VAL A 167 10.30 10.16 8.44
CA VAL A 167 10.17 11.57 8.85
C VAL A 167 8.83 11.81 9.58
N PRO A 168 7.65 11.52 9.00
CA PRO A 168 6.38 11.72 9.70
C PRO A 168 6.21 10.80 10.91
N ALA A 169 6.75 9.57 10.88
CA ALA A 169 6.72 8.69 12.05
C ALA A 169 7.53 9.26 13.21
N LEU A 170 8.73 9.72 12.95
CA LEU A 170 9.56 10.36 13.98
C LEU A 170 8.92 11.64 14.53
N ALA A 171 8.32 12.46 13.66
CA ALA A 171 7.59 13.66 14.05
C ALA A 171 6.37 13.31 14.93
N ALA A 172 5.58 12.30 14.57
CA ALA A 172 4.46 11.83 15.37
C ALA A 172 4.90 11.39 16.77
N LEU A 173 5.95 10.58 16.87
CA LEU A 173 6.49 10.12 18.15
C LEU A 173 7.06 11.26 18.99
N ALA A 174 7.74 12.23 18.39
CA ALA A 174 8.26 13.41 19.07
C ALA A 174 7.13 14.29 19.63
N LEU A 175 6.04 14.50 18.86
CA LEU A 175 4.86 15.23 19.32
C LEU A 175 4.12 14.49 20.46
N ARG A 176 4.07 13.18 20.42
CA ARG A 176 3.52 12.35 21.51
C ARG A 176 4.33 12.51 22.78
N ALA A 177 5.65 12.43 22.69
CA ALA A 177 6.55 12.64 23.82
C ALA A 177 6.39 14.05 24.41
N ALA A 178 6.27 15.08 23.58
CA ALA A 178 6.03 16.45 24.02
C ALA A 178 4.68 16.64 24.73
N ARG A 179 3.67 15.81 24.43
CA ARG A 179 2.37 15.77 25.13
C ARG A 179 2.38 14.91 26.40
N GLY A 180 3.52 14.30 26.75
CA GLY A 180 3.63 13.38 27.90
C GLY A 180 2.95 12.03 27.69
N LEU A 181 2.66 11.65 26.43
CA LEU A 181 2.08 10.34 26.09
C LEU A 181 3.18 9.27 26.10
N ALA A 182 2.82 8.06 26.52
CA ALA A 182 3.76 6.95 26.53
C ALA A 182 4.25 6.65 25.09
N PRO A 183 5.57 6.50 24.88
CA PRO A 183 6.10 6.08 23.60
C PRO A 183 5.74 4.61 23.35
N PRO A 184 5.72 4.18 22.07
CA PRO A 184 5.80 2.75 21.74
C PRO A 184 7.03 2.10 22.39
N ALA A 185 6.99 0.79 22.57
CA ALA A 185 8.05 0.02 23.21
C ALA A 185 9.30 -0.09 22.32
#